data_1297113a5b7093fac2de431e367c5cb6
#
_entry.id   1297113a5b7093fac2de431e367c5cb6
#
_cell.length_a   1.000
_cell.length_b   1.000
_cell.length_c   1.000
_cell.angle_alpha   90.00
_cell.angle_beta   90.00
_cell.angle_gamma   90.00
#
_symmetry.space_group_name_H-M   'P 1'
#
loop_
_entity.id
_entity.type
_entity.pdbx_description
1 polymer ?
#
loop_
_entity_poly.entity_id
_entity_poly.type
_entity_poly.pdbx_seq_one_letter_code
_entity_poly.pdbx_strand_id
1 'polypeptide(L)'
;MRLALLLGLSALQAFAAETWLGVGYGGRRMVSHDGLKWEITAEWAPDGKDDSNNLMSAAFGAGKFIVVGGGGWSKDTQAGHILTSGDGRKWEEVKTLPFRVNPVVHNGRRFLAGGPDRTLWFSDDGISWTQGAQATTTGIPSWALWFRHAASGNGVTVFMGEAGAKKEFYWCMTSADGTQVDFRADLPQLRALAFGANTFVAVGNGIVMTSADGKAWQKQERSSEEKLDWIQWTGKEFITGGGKTVLTSTDGKNWQPSTLRPPGRVLWTDGTRFITSSWPGKMSFSADGKTWKASPAMTPNGINAVVRMP
;
A
#
# COMPACT_ATOMS: atom_id res chain seq x y z
N MET A 1 -31.66 -32.66 -49.22
CA MET A 1 -31.36 -31.40 -48.56
C MET A 1 -31.29 -31.67 -47.04
N ARG A 2 -30.08 -31.75 -46.49
CA ARG A 2 -29.85 -31.93 -45.05
C ARG A 2 -29.42 -30.57 -44.48
N LEU A 3 -30.27 -30.03 -43.63
CA LEU A 3 -30.01 -28.78 -42.91
C LEU A 3 -29.10 -29.08 -41.72
N ALA A 4 -27.89 -28.57 -41.73
CA ALA A 4 -26.96 -28.64 -40.61
C ALA A 4 -27.26 -27.47 -39.66
N LEU A 5 -27.70 -27.77 -38.46
CA LEU A 5 -27.89 -26.82 -37.37
C LEU A 5 -26.54 -26.55 -36.72
N LEU A 6 -25.95 -25.38 -36.97
CA LEU A 6 -24.79 -24.88 -36.24
C LEU A 6 -25.25 -24.33 -34.87
N LEU A 7 -25.03 -25.10 -33.83
CA LEU A 7 -25.14 -24.64 -32.45
C LEU A 7 -23.87 -23.85 -32.13
N GLY A 8 -24.02 -22.52 -32.14
CA GLY A 8 -22.99 -21.62 -31.62
C GLY A 8 -22.91 -21.72 -30.10
N LEU A 9 -21.87 -22.40 -29.58
CA LEU A 9 -21.49 -22.29 -28.18
C LEU A 9 -20.91 -20.88 -27.98
N SER A 10 -21.69 -19.95 -27.45
CA SER A 10 -21.18 -18.75 -26.83
C SER A 10 -20.48 -19.16 -25.52
N ALA A 11 -19.17 -19.21 -25.52
CA ALA A 11 -18.39 -19.28 -24.29
C ALA A 11 -18.70 -18.03 -23.47
N LEU A 12 -19.57 -18.15 -22.44
CA LEU A 12 -19.61 -17.16 -21.37
C LEU A 12 -18.22 -17.15 -20.74
N GLN A 13 -17.43 -16.13 -21.04
CA GLN A 13 -16.30 -15.78 -20.21
C GLN A 13 -16.87 -15.38 -18.85
N ALA A 14 -16.79 -16.28 -17.90
CA ALA A 14 -17.02 -15.94 -16.50
C ALA A 14 -15.91 -14.94 -16.14
N PHE A 15 -16.28 -13.66 -16.05
CA PHE A 15 -15.39 -12.66 -15.43
C PHE A 15 -15.10 -13.17 -14.02
N ALA A 16 -13.84 -13.38 -13.71
CA ALA A 16 -13.44 -13.70 -12.37
C ALA A 16 -14.01 -12.60 -11.45
N ALA A 17 -14.74 -13.01 -10.40
CA ALA A 17 -15.33 -12.06 -9.47
C ALA A 17 -14.20 -11.20 -8.88
N GLU A 18 -14.38 -9.89 -8.88
CA GLU A 18 -13.44 -8.97 -8.24
C GLU A 18 -13.09 -9.47 -6.84
N THR A 19 -11.80 -9.45 -6.50
CA THR A 19 -11.34 -9.90 -5.20
C THR A 19 -10.52 -8.82 -4.53
N TRP A 20 -10.93 -8.40 -3.33
CA TRP A 20 -10.10 -7.59 -2.43
C TRP A 20 -9.36 -8.49 -1.46
N LEU A 21 -8.09 -8.22 -1.29
CA LEU A 21 -7.25 -8.80 -0.26
C LEU A 21 -6.99 -7.75 0.81
N GLY A 22 -7.29 -8.07 2.07
CA GLY A 22 -6.91 -7.31 3.25
C GLY A 22 -5.81 -8.03 4.03
N VAL A 23 -4.83 -7.28 4.54
CA VAL A 23 -3.72 -7.83 5.34
C VAL A 23 -3.42 -6.99 6.57
N GLY A 24 -2.92 -7.64 7.64
CA GLY A 24 -2.67 -6.95 8.90
C GLY A 24 -1.88 -7.76 9.92
N TYR A 25 -2.11 -7.41 11.17
CA TYR A 25 -1.47 -8.01 12.33
C TYR A 25 -1.73 -9.51 12.44
N GLY A 26 -0.78 -10.23 13.04
CA GLY A 26 -0.85 -11.69 13.20
C GLY A 26 -0.71 -12.46 11.89
N GLY A 27 -0.14 -11.83 10.87
CA GLY A 27 -0.01 -12.44 9.54
C GLY A 27 -1.34 -12.65 8.83
N ARG A 28 -2.38 -11.90 9.23
CA ARG A 28 -3.74 -12.08 8.74
C ARG A 28 -3.88 -11.70 7.28
N ARG A 29 -4.51 -12.59 6.54
CA ARG A 29 -4.87 -12.44 5.12
C ARG A 29 -6.36 -12.75 4.98
N MET A 30 -7.09 -11.83 4.37
CA MET A 30 -8.54 -11.91 4.25
C MET A 30 -8.94 -11.56 2.83
N VAL A 31 -9.95 -12.23 2.31
CA VAL A 31 -10.54 -11.91 1.00
C VAL A 31 -11.98 -11.45 1.14
N SER A 32 -12.40 -10.59 0.21
CA SER A 32 -13.78 -10.16 0.04
C SER A 32 -14.10 -9.98 -1.43
N HIS A 33 -15.36 -10.27 -1.82
CA HIS A 33 -15.88 -10.02 -3.17
C HIS A 33 -16.88 -8.85 -3.21
N ASP A 34 -17.27 -8.33 -2.05
CA ASP A 34 -18.25 -7.24 -1.91
C ASP A 34 -17.76 -6.07 -1.05
N GLY A 35 -16.55 -6.17 -0.50
CA GLY A 35 -15.96 -5.19 0.41
C GLY A 35 -16.55 -5.19 1.82
N LEU A 36 -17.60 -5.99 2.09
CA LEU A 36 -18.32 -6.06 3.36
C LEU A 36 -18.11 -7.38 4.10
N LYS A 37 -18.23 -8.48 3.37
CA LYS A 37 -18.03 -9.82 3.93
C LYS A 37 -16.58 -10.21 3.68
N TRP A 38 -15.82 -10.31 4.76
CA TRP A 38 -14.42 -10.70 4.73
C TRP A 38 -14.24 -12.08 5.29
N GLU A 39 -13.55 -12.93 4.57
CA GLU A 39 -13.17 -14.28 4.96
C GLU A 39 -11.69 -14.31 5.30
N ILE A 40 -11.31 -14.75 6.50
CA ILE A 40 -9.91 -14.98 6.87
C ILE A 40 -9.47 -16.26 6.17
N THR A 41 -8.51 -16.13 5.26
CA THR A 41 -8.01 -17.27 4.48
C THR A 41 -6.73 -17.86 5.04
N ALA A 42 -5.94 -17.06 5.75
CA ALA A 42 -4.73 -17.50 6.43
C ALA A 42 -4.32 -16.50 7.52
N GLU A 43 -3.64 -17.00 8.54
CA GLU A 43 -3.06 -16.22 9.64
C GLU A 43 -1.97 -17.02 10.34
N TRP A 44 -1.05 -16.36 11.04
CA TRP A 44 -0.02 -16.99 11.86
C TRP A 44 -0.36 -16.92 13.34
N ALA A 45 -0.97 -15.80 13.78
CA ALA A 45 -1.45 -15.62 15.14
C ALA A 45 -2.94 -15.26 15.14
N PRO A 46 -3.84 -16.22 15.49
CA PRO A 46 -5.30 -16.01 15.42
C PRO A 46 -5.80 -14.88 16.32
N ASP A 47 -5.13 -14.60 17.43
CA ASP A 47 -5.47 -13.51 18.33
C ASP A 47 -5.03 -12.13 17.81
N GLY A 48 -4.29 -12.09 16.70
CA GLY A 48 -3.81 -10.87 16.06
C GLY A 48 -2.79 -10.08 16.87
N LYS A 49 -2.21 -10.66 17.92
CA LYS A 49 -1.26 -9.96 18.80
C LYS A 49 0.20 -10.12 18.41
N ASP A 50 0.50 -11.02 17.49
CA ASP A 50 1.86 -11.26 17.02
C ASP A 50 2.33 -10.11 16.11
N ASP A 51 3.04 -9.14 16.69
CA ASP A 51 3.63 -8.02 15.96
C ASP A 51 4.85 -8.44 15.13
N SER A 52 5.47 -9.57 15.44
CA SER A 52 6.61 -10.09 14.68
C SER A 52 6.24 -10.58 13.29
N ASN A 53 4.99 -10.99 13.11
CA ASN A 53 4.44 -11.46 11.84
C ASN A 53 3.40 -10.51 11.26
N ASN A 54 3.58 -9.22 11.50
CA ASN A 54 2.68 -8.19 11.03
C ASN A 54 2.85 -7.96 9.52
N LEU A 55 1.82 -8.24 8.73
CA LEU A 55 1.81 -7.96 7.29
C LEU A 55 1.48 -6.48 7.07
N MET A 56 2.39 -5.77 6.42
CA MET A 56 2.41 -4.31 6.35
C MET A 56 1.88 -3.75 5.05
N SER A 57 2.09 -4.46 3.94
CA SER A 57 1.79 -3.96 2.60
C SER A 57 1.41 -5.10 1.67
N ALA A 58 0.61 -4.78 0.66
CA ALA A 58 0.20 -5.69 -0.39
C ALA A 58 0.18 -4.99 -1.74
N ALA A 59 0.47 -5.73 -2.81
CA ALA A 59 0.36 -5.29 -4.19
C ALA A 59 -0.27 -6.41 -5.04
N PHE A 60 -0.91 -6.04 -6.14
CA PHE A 60 -1.36 -6.96 -7.17
C PHE A 60 -0.71 -6.61 -8.51
N GLY A 61 -0.21 -7.60 -9.20
CA GLY A 61 0.39 -7.47 -10.53
C GLY A 61 0.81 -8.84 -11.07
N ALA A 62 1.08 -8.95 -12.35
CA ALA A 62 1.45 -10.20 -12.99
C ALA A 62 0.53 -11.39 -12.61
N GLY A 63 -0.77 -11.13 -12.38
CA GLY A 63 -1.76 -12.14 -11.99
C GLY A 63 -1.63 -12.65 -10.56
N LYS A 64 -0.88 -11.98 -9.68
CA LYS A 64 -0.64 -12.43 -8.31
C LYS A 64 -0.80 -11.30 -7.28
N PHE A 65 -1.24 -11.69 -6.10
CA PHE A 65 -1.06 -10.91 -4.88
C PHE A 65 0.33 -11.15 -4.32
N ILE A 66 1.00 -10.07 -3.96
CA ILE A 66 2.23 -10.09 -3.16
C ILE A 66 1.94 -9.39 -1.85
N VAL A 67 2.33 -10.03 -0.76
CA VAL A 67 2.18 -9.50 0.59
C VAL A 67 3.53 -9.52 1.28
N VAL A 68 3.85 -8.42 1.95
CA VAL A 68 5.11 -8.27 2.67
C VAL A 68 4.90 -7.79 4.10
N GLY A 69 5.85 -8.14 4.96
CA GLY A 69 5.79 -7.73 6.36
C GLY A 69 6.85 -8.38 7.23
N GLY A 70 6.45 -8.77 8.44
CA GLY A 70 7.30 -9.42 9.42
C GLY A 70 8.07 -8.47 10.32
N GLY A 71 9.10 -8.99 10.98
CA GLY A 71 10.06 -8.25 11.78
C GLY A 71 9.50 -7.65 13.07
N GLY A 72 9.74 -8.31 14.17
CA GLY A 72 9.60 -7.74 15.53
C GLY A 72 10.83 -6.96 15.95
N TRP A 73 10.76 -6.39 17.15
CA TRP A 73 11.88 -5.68 17.77
C TRP A 73 12.89 -6.61 18.46
N SER A 74 12.49 -7.85 18.79
CA SER A 74 13.37 -8.82 19.41
C SER A 74 14.19 -9.57 18.36
N LYS A 75 15.43 -9.94 18.70
CA LYS A 75 16.32 -10.70 17.81
C LYS A 75 15.70 -12.02 17.36
N ASP A 76 14.89 -12.65 18.19
CA ASP A 76 14.30 -13.97 17.94
C ASP A 76 13.10 -13.92 16.99
N THR A 77 12.57 -12.73 16.72
CA THR A 77 11.40 -12.51 15.85
C THR A 77 11.67 -11.59 14.65
N GLN A 78 12.93 -11.24 14.44
CA GLN A 78 13.35 -10.41 13.31
C GLN A 78 13.37 -11.22 12.01
N ALA A 79 12.22 -11.38 11.38
CA ALA A 79 12.15 -11.94 10.03
C ALA A 79 11.28 -11.06 9.15
N GLY A 80 11.69 -10.90 7.91
CA GLY A 80 10.87 -10.27 6.87
C GLY A 80 10.33 -11.35 5.95
N HIS A 81 9.07 -11.24 5.57
CA HIS A 81 8.37 -12.22 4.77
C HIS A 81 7.88 -11.60 3.47
N ILE A 82 8.05 -12.34 2.37
CA ILE A 82 7.40 -12.07 1.08
C ILE A 82 6.58 -13.30 0.73
N LEU A 83 5.26 -13.11 0.65
CA LEU A 83 4.32 -14.17 0.30
C LEU A 83 3.64 -13.85 -1.02
N THR A 84 3.32 -14.90 -1.78
CA THR A 84 2.58 -14.82 -3.04
C THR A 84 1.32 -15.67 -3.01
N SER A 85 0.32 -15.24 -3.76
CA SER A 85 -0.92 -15.99 -3.98
C SER A 85 -1.57 -15.58 -5.31
N GLY A 86 -2.09 -16.56 -6.07
CA GLY A 86 -2.89 -16.28 -7.27
C GLY A 86 -4.37 -15.98 -6.97
N ASP A 87 -4.86 -16.36 -5.79
CA ASP A 87 -6.29 -16.33 -5.45
C ASP A 87 -6.60 -15.68 -4.10
N GLY A 88 -5.57 -15.26 -3.35
CA GLY A 88 -5.70 -14.73 -1.99
C GLY A 88 -6.01 -15.79 -0.93
N ARG A 89 -6.05 -17.07 -1.30
CA ARG A 89 -6.44 -18.19 -0.42
C ARG A 89 -5.28 -19.16 -0.17
N LYS A 90 -4.59 -19.56 -1.23
CA LYS A 90 -3.40 -20.42 -1.16
C LYS A 90 -2.17 -19.54 -1.18
N TRP A 91 -1.36 -19.63 -0.15
CA TRP A 91 -0.20 -18.79 0.06
C TRP A 91 1.09 -19.58 0.06
N GLU A 92 2.09 -19.04 -0.61
CA GLU A 92 3.46 -19.52 -0.61
C GLU A 92 4.39 -18.43 -0.08
N GLU A 93 5.27 -18.76 0.84
CA GLU A 93 6.36 -17.88 1.26
C GLU A 93 7.54 -18.06 0.31
N VAL A 94 7.74 -17.07 -0.55
CA VAL A 94 8.75 -17.14 -1.62
C VAL A 94 10.09 -16.55 -1.22
N LYS A 95 10.13 -15.76 -0.13
CA LYS A 95 11.38 -15.19 0.38
C LYS A 95 11.26 -14.84 1.85
N THR A 96 12.29 -15.22 2.61
CA THR A 96 12.53 -14.75 3.97
C THR A 96 13.76 -13.85 3.97
N LEU A 97 13.70 -12.76 4.71
CA LEU A 97 14.76 -11.77 4.88
C LEU A 97 15.06 -11.58 6.37
N PRO A 98 16.26 -11.09 6.75
CA PRO A 98 16.65 -10.98 8.16
C PRO A 98 15.89 -9.90 8.94
N PHE A 99 15.08 -9.07 8.27
CA PHE A 99 14.29 -8.01 8.86
C PHE A 99 13.07 -7.69 8.01
N ARG A 100 12.10 -6.95 8.58
CA ARG A 100 10.83 -6.53 7.96
C ARG A 100 11.01 -6.01 6.54
N VAL A 101 10.12 -6.43 5.66
CA VAL A 101 9.93 -5.90 4.31
C VAL A 101 8.72 -4.97 4.30
N ASN A 102 8.88 -3.76 3.80
CA ASN A 102 7.81 -2.77 3.67
C ASN A 102 8.33 -1.55 2.88
N PRO A 103 7.53 -0.95 2.01
CA PRO A 103 6.31 -1.45 1.36
C PRO A 103 6.60 -2.35 0.15
N VAL A 104 5.57 -2.88 -0.49
CA VAL A 104 5.62 -3.47 -1.82
C VAL A 104 4.68 -2.74 -2.76
N VAL A 105 5.11 -2.55 -4.01
CA VAL A 105 4.29 -1.99 -5.10
C VAL A 105 4.55 -2.76 -6.40
N HIS A 106 3.59 -2.72 -7.32
CA HIS A 106 3.79 -3.13 -8.71
C HIS A 106 3.80 -1.88 -9.60
N ASN A 107 4.88 -1.65 -10.34
CA ASN A 107 5.08 -0.41 -11.12
C ASN A 107 4.56 -0.50 -12.57
N GLY A 108 3.70 -1.47 -12.86
CA GLY A 108 3.21 -1.79 -14.20
C GLY A 108 4.07 -2.82 -14.94
N ARG A 109 5.32 -3.02 -14.52
CA ARG A 109 6.26 -3.98 -15.12
C ARG A 109 6.69 -5.07 -14.14
N ARG A 110 7.06 -4.69 -12.91
CA ARG A 110 7.56 -5.58 -11.87
C ARG A 110 7.16 -5.14 -10.48
N PHE A 111 7.32 -6.03 -9.55
CA PHE A 111 7.23 -5.74 -8.12
C PHE A 111 8.52 -5.13 -7.61
N LEU A 112 8.38 -4.14 -6.74
CA LEU A 112 9.47 -3.50 -6.02
C LEU A 112 9.11 -3.46 -4.54
N ALA A 113 10.04 -3.84 -3.67
CA ALA A 113 9.85 -3.87 -2.23
C ALA A 113 11.04 -3.23 -1.49
N GLY A 114 10.76 -2.51 -0.40
CA GLY A 114 11.75 -2.00 0.52
C GLY A 114 12.14 -3.09 1.51
N GLY A 115 13.40 -3.47 1.54
CA GLY A 115 13.95 -4.51 2.40
C GLY A 115 14.88 -3.96 3.49
N PRO A 116 15.51 -4.85 4.25
CA PRO A 116 16.50 -4.47 5.25
C PRO A 116 17.70 -3.74 4.63
N ASP A 117 18.44 -3.02 5.47
CA ASP A 117 19.68 -2.31 5.10
C ASP A 117 19.54 -1.35 3.91
N ARG A 118 18.41 -0.67 3.78
CA ARG A 118 18.14 0.30 2.70
C ARG A 118 18.15 -0.33 1.31
N THR A 119 17.92 -1.61 1.23
CA THR A 119 18.02 -2.37 -0.01
C THR A 119 16.63 -2.49 -0.66
N LEU A 120 16.56 -2.27 -1.97
CA LEU A 120 15.40 -2.64 -2.75
C LEU A 120 15.48 -4.11 -3.15
N TRP A 121 14.33 -4.72 -3.22
CA TRP A 121 14.13 -6.05 -3.77
C TRP A 121 13.14 -5.95 -4.93
N PHE A 122 13.34 -6.73 -5.98
CA PHE A 122 12.44 -6.72 -7.12
C PHE A 122 12.16 -8.12 -7.65
N SER A 123 11.01 -8.26 -8.32
CA SER A 123 10.57 -9.50 -8.96
C SER A 123 9.70 -9.20 -10.18
N ASP A 124 9.93 -9.91 -11.29
CA ASP A 124 9.10 -9.77 -12.49
C ASP A 124 7.88 -10.70 -12.44
N ASP A 125 7.94 -11.78 -11.69
CA ASP A 125 6.93 -12.84 -11.62
C ASP A 125 6.24 -12.96 -10.25
N GLY A 126 6.71 -12.21 -9.24
CA GLY A 126 6.24 -12.28 -7.86
C GLY A 126 6.68 -13.54 -7.10
N ILE A 127 7.55 -14.38 -7.68
CA ILE A 127 8.07 -15.61 -7.10
C ILE A 127 9.58 -15.50 -6.89
N SER A 128 10.30 -15.14 -7.95
CA SER A 128 11.76 -15.03 -7.96
C SER A 128 12.15 -13.61 -7.56
N TRP A 129 12.71 -13.44 -6.36
CA TRP A 129 13.10 -12.14 -5.83
C TRP A 129 14.59 -11.93 -5.84
N THR A 130 15.01 -10.85 -6.48
CA THR A 130 16.40 -10.43 -6.63
C THR A 130 16.68 -9.23 -5.75
N GLN A 131 17.82 -9.25 -5.08
CA GLN A 131 18.33 -8.08 -4.37
C GLN A 131 18.77 -7.03 -5.40
N GLY A 132 18.24 -5.84 -5.23
CA GLY A 132 18.53 -4.69 -6.09
C GLY A 132 19.50 -3.71 -5.43
N ALA A 133 19.31 -2.44 -5.76
CA ALA A 133 20.18 -1.37 -5.26
C ALA A 133 20.03 -1.15 -3.75
N GLN A 134 21.13 -0.80 -3.13
CA GLN A 134 21.20 -0.33 -1.75
C GLN A 134 21.54 1.15 -1.74
N ALA A 135 20.78 1.94 -0.97
CA ALA A 135 21.08 3.36 -0.85
C ALA A 135 22.35 3.60 -0.03
N THR A 136 23.23 4.43 -0.57
CA THR A 136 24.35 4.99 0.19
C THR A 136 23.87 6.22 0.94
N THR A 137 24.04 6.23 2.26
CA THR A 137 23.60 7.33 3.13
C THR A 137 24.78 7.84 3.94
N THR A 138 25.04 9.15 3.88
CA THR A 138 26.08 9.80 4.68
C THR A 138 25.41 10.51 5.85
N GLY A 139 25.91 10.27 7.07
CA GLY A 139 25.41 10.94 8.28
C GLY A 139 24.07 10.46 8.82
N ILE A 140 23.46 9.43 8.21
CA ILE A 140 22.21 8.84 8.68
C ILE A 140 22.48 7.44 9.20
N PRO A 141 22.07 7.11 10.44
CA PRO A 141 22.27 5.78 11.00
C PRO A 141 21.57 4.70 10.16
N SER A 142 22.32 3.70 9.70
CA SER A 142 21.77 2.62 8.86
C SER A 142 20.73 1.76 9.58
N TRP A 143 20.92 1.56 10.87
CA TRP A 143 20.07 0.71 11.72
C TRP A 143 18.68 1.28 12.00
N ALA A 144 18.44 2.55 11.65
CA ALA A 144 17.19 3.26 11.95
C ALA A 144 16.47 3.77 10.69
N LEU A 145 16.75 3.19 9.53
CA LEU A 145 16.08 3.51 8.27
C LEU A 145 14.86 2.63 8.07
N TRP A 146 13.68 3.26 8.17
CA TRP A 146 12.39 2.58 8.05
C TRP A 146 11.69 3.01 6.77
N PHE A 147 11.47 2.07 5.86
CA PHE A 147 10.55 2.27 4.76
C PHE A 147 9.10 2.37 5.27
N ARG A 148 8.33 3.30 4.75
CA ARG A 148 6.93 3.53 5.16
C ARG A 148 5.94 3.46 4.01
N HIS A 149 6.21 4.16 2.94
CA HIS A 149 5.29 4.36 1.82
C HIS A 149 6.01 4.17 0.50
N ALA A 150 5.27 3.72 -0.52
CA ALA A 150 5.72 3.75 -1.90
C ALA A 150 4.56 4.05 -2.85
N ALA A 151 4.88 4.70 -3.95
CA ALA A 151 3.99 4.90 -5.08
C ALA A 151 4.79 4.86 -6.38
N SER A 152 4.15 4.39 -7.46
CA SER A 152 4.78 4.29 -8.78
C SER A 152 4.03 5.10 -9.80
N GLY A 153 4.76 5.76 -10.69
CA GLY A 153 4.23 6.54 -11.80
C GLY A 153 5.33 7.23 -12.60
N ASN A 154 5.04 7.71 -13.79
CA ASN A 154 6.00 8.38 -14.69
C ASN A 154 7.31 7.59 -14.89
N GLY A 155 7.24 6.24 -14.90
CA GLY A 155 8.40 5.36 -15.07
C GLY A 155 9.30 5.23 -13.84
N VAL A 156 8.91 5.78 -12.71
CA VAL A 156 9.69 5.73 -11.46
C VAL A 156 8.83 5.25 -10.28
N THR A 157 9.45 4.57 -9.34
CA THR A 157 8.88 4.26 -8.03
C THR A 157 9.55 5.12 -6.98
N VAL A 158 8.74 5.80 -6.18
CA VAL A 158 9.18 6.61 -5.04
C VAL A 158 8.91 5.81 -3.77
N PHE A 159 9.93 5.63 -2.95
CA PHE A 159 9.83 5.12 -1.59
C PHE A 159 10.09 6.27 -0.62
N MET A 160 9.30 6.32 0.44
CA MET A 160 9.49 7.28 1.53
C MET A 160 9.61 6.58 2.86
N GLY A 161 10.35 7.18 3.77
CA GLY A 161 10.53 6.64 5.09
C GLY A 161 11.10 7.64 6.09
N GLU A 162 11.47 7.10 7.22
CA GLU A 162 12.01 7.82 8.36
C GLU A 162 13.26 7.13 8.88
N ALA A 163 14.14 7.86 9.54
CA ALA A 163 15.37 7.36 10.13
C ALA A 163 15.63 7.99 11.49
N GLY A 164 16.54 7.37 12.25
CA GLY A 164 16.90 7.80 13.59
C GLY A 164 16.02 7.22 14.68
N ALA A 165 16.57 7.10 15.90
CA ALA A 165 15.87 6.55 17.07
C ALA A 165 14.62 7.36 17.45
N LYS A 166 14.65 8.67 17.21
CA LYS A 166 13.54 9.61 17.44
C LYS A 166 12.80 9.96 16.16
N LYS A 167 13.11 9.30 15.02
CA LYS A 167 12.52 9.59 13.70
C LYS A 167 12.74 11.05 13.28
N GLU A 168 13.94 11.54 13.47
CA GLU A 168 14.32 12.93 13.18
C GLU A 168 14.68 13.18 11.71
N PHE A 169 14.90 12.11 10.94
CA PHE A 169 15.21 12.21 9.51
C PHE A 169 14.06 11.63 8.69
N TYR A 170 13.66 12.36 7.65
CA TYR A 170 12.68 11.91 6.66
C TYR A 170 13.34 11.89 5.30
N TRP A 171 13.14 10.81 4.58
CA TRP A 171 13.87 10.54 3.35
C TRP A 171 12.96 10.02 2.23
N CYS A 172 13.41 10.19 0.99
CA CYS A 172 12.88 9.44 -0.14
C CYS A 172 14.01 8.79 -0.95
N MET A 173 13.63 7.73 -1.63
CA MET A 173 14.44 6.96 -2.55
C MET A 173 13.63 6.77 -3.82
N THR A 174 14.25 7.00 -4.97
CA THR A 174 13.60 6.77 -6.27
C THR A 174 14.34 5.71 -7.06
N SER A 175 13.59 4.87 -7.75
CA SER A 175 14.13 3.83 -8.64
C SER A 175 13.18 3.57 -9.78
N ALA A 176 13.69 3.37 -10.98
CA ALA A 176 12.88 2.96 -12.13
C ALA A 176 12.55 1.46 -12.08
N ASP A 177 13.49 0.63 -11.64
CA ASP A 177 13.40 -0.83 -11.78
C ASP A 177 13.99 -1.62 -10.60
N GLY A 178 14.50 -0.93 -9.57
CA GLY A 178 15.11 -1.54 -8.39
C GLY A 178 16.62 -1.75 -8.50
N THR A 179 17.25 -1.54 -9.67
CA THR A 179 18.68 -1.80 -9.87
C THR A 179 19.58 -0.60 -9.55
N GLN A 180 19.02 0.60 -9.61
CA GLN A 180 19.69 1.85 -9.23
C GLN A 180 18.74 2.70 -8.40
N VAL A 181 19.29 3.53 -7.52
CA VAL A 181 18.52 4.42 -6.63
C VAL A 181 19.16 5.80 -6.55
N ASP A 182 18.30 6.82 -6.50
CA ASP A 182 18.66 8.14 -6.00
C ASP A 182 18.05 8.28 -4.59
N PHE A 183 18.84 8.81 -3.65
CA PHE A 183 18.45 8.95 -2.25
C PHE A 183 18.64 10.38 -1.76
N ARG A 184 17.66 10.89 -0.99
CA ARG A 184 17.75 12.17 -0.28
C ARG A 184 17.08 12.11 1.08
N ALA A 185 17.54 12.89 2.05
CA ALA A 185 17.06 12.86 3.43
C ALA A 185 16.84 14.26 4.03
N ASP A 186 16.43 15.20 3.20
CA ASP A 186 16.12 16.59 3.56
C ASP A 186 14.64 16.91 3.45
N LEU A 187 13.79 15.89 3.53
CA LEU A 187 12.35 16.06 3.47
C LEU A 187 11.75 16.38 4.84
N PRO A 188 10.62 17.11 4.89
CA PRO A 188 9.85 17.25 6.12
C PRO A 188 9.16 15.94 6.49
N GLN A 189 8.51 15.91 7.66
CA GLN A 189 7.72 14.76 8.09
C GLN A 189 6.52 14.52 7.17
N LEU A 190 6.61 13.50 6.33
CA LEU A 190 5.56 13.04 5.45
C LEU A 190 4.99 11.71 5.96
N ARG A 191 3.68 11.54 5.86
CA ARG A 191 2.94 10.42 6.47
C ARG A 191 2.28 9.50 5.47
N ALA A 192 2.09 9.97 4.23
CA ALA A 192 1.51 9.16 3.17
C ALA A 192 1.92 9.70 1.80
N LEU A 193 1.86 8.83 0.80
CA LEU A 193 2.28 9.09 -0.57
C LEU A 193 1.31 8.44 -1.54
N ALA A 194 0.92 9.15 -2.59
CA ALA A 194 0.16 8.61 -3.72
C ALA A 194 0.69 9.18 -5.04
N PHE A 195 0.39 8.50 -6.14
CA PHE A 195 0.61 8.98 -7.50
C PHE A 195 -0.72 9.06 -8.25
N GLY A 196 -0.94 10.14 -8.97
CA GLY A 196 -2.10 10.38 -9.82
C GLY A 196 -1.94 11.68 -10.58
N ALA A 197 -2.73 11.92 -11.61
CA ALA A 197 -2.64 13.13 -12.45
C ALA A 197 -1.18 13.46 -12.86
N ASN A 198 -0.38 12.43 -13.19
CA ASN A 198 1.05 12.53 -13.51
C ASN A 198 1.92 13.22 -12.42
N THR A 199 1.49 13.14 -11.15
CA THR A 199 2.15 13.81 -10.04
C THR A 199 2.21 12.89 -8.82
N PHE A 200 3.35 12.82 -8.16
CA PHE A 200 3.46 12.29 -6.80
C PHE A 200 2.99 13.35 -5.81
N VAL A 201 2.15 12.96 -4.88
CA VAL A 201 1.66 13.81 -3.80
C VAL A 201 1.97 13.15 -2.49
N ALA A 202 2.72 13.83 -1.64
CA ALA A 202 3.04 13.40 -0.29
C ALA A 202 2.43 14.36 0.73
N VAL A 203 1.83 13.81 1.78
CA VAL A 203 1.11 14.57 2.80
C VAL A 203 1.64 14.30 4.20
N GLY A 204 1.48 15.25 5.09
CA GLY A 204 1.91 15.16 6.48
C GLY A 204 1.22 16.18 7.38
N ASN A 205 1.85 16.52 8.51
CA ASN A 205 1.33 17.52 9.45
C ASN A 205 1.43 18.94 8.84
N GLY A 206 0.28 19.51 8.46
CA GLY A 206 0.23 20.87 7.88
C GLY A 206 0.98 21.00 6.55
N ILE A 207 1.33 19.92 5.89
CA ILE A 207 2.19 19.97 4.72
C ILE A 207 1.66 19.08 3.58
N VAL A 208 1.75 19.61 2.37
CA VAL A 208 1.59 18.87 1.12
C VAL A 208 2.80 19.16 0.25
N MET A 209 3.38 18.13 -0.33
CA MET A 209 4.45 18.25 -1.30
C MET A 209 4.09 17.52 -2.58
N THR A 210 4.49 18.07 -3.71
CA THR A 210 4.29 17.47 -5.03
C THR A 210 5.60 17.31 -5.77
N SER A 211 5.68 16.28 -6.61
CA SER A 211 6.82 16.03 -7.49
C SER A 211 6.36 15.31 -8.76
N ALA A 212 6.91 15.67 -9.91
CA ALA A 212 6.66 14.96 -11.15
C ALA A 212 7.57 13.73 -11.33
N ASP A 213 8.75 13.74 -10.72
CA ASP A 213 9.82 12.76 -10.90
C ASP A 213 10.24 12.03 -9.61
N GLY A 214 9.62 12.40 -8.46
CA GLY A 214 9.97 11.87 -7.15
C GLY A 214 11.30 12.41 -6.59
N LYS A 215 12.01 13.25 -7.32
CA LYS A 215 13.31 13.82 -6.94
C LYS A 215 13.19 15.29 -6.54
N ALA A 216 12.59 16.11 -7.39
CA ALA A 216 12.33 17.53 -7.13
C ALA A 216 10.96 17.70 -6.46
N TRP A 217 10.97 18.04 -5.15
CA TRP A 217 9.75 18.21 -4.36
C TRP A 217 9.45 19.69 -4.11
N GLN A 218 8.20 20.06 -4.34
CA GLN A 218 7.70 21.41 -4.13
C GLN A 218 6.65 21.41 -3.01
N LYS A 219 6.85 22.23 -1.99
CA LYS A 219 5.86 22.48 -0.95
C LYS A 219 4.69 23.28 -1.55
N GLN A 220 3.48 22.83 -1.26
CA GLN A 220 2.28 23.52 -1.71
C GLN A 220 1.74 24.40 -0.57
N GLU A 221 1.30 25.62 -0.94
CA GLU A 221 0.61 26.52 0.00
C GLU A 221 -0.71 25.90 0.46
N ARG A 222 -0.96 26.01 1.75
CA ARG A 222 -2.21 25.51 2.35
C ARG A 222 -2.77 26.53 3.35
N SER A 223 -4.09 26.62 3.38
CA SER A 223 -4.83 27.50 4.29
C SER A 223 -4.96 26.95 5.72
N SER A 224 -4.59 25.68 5.96
CA SER A 224 -4.73 25.04 7.27
C SER A 224 -3.57 24.13 7.59
N GLU A 225 -3.22 24.02 8.88
CA GLU A 225 -2.16 23.15 9.42
C GLU A 225 -2.67 21.77 9.84
N GLU A 226 -3.79 21.33 9.28
CA GLU A 226 -4.39 20.05 9.64
C GLU A 226 -3.49 18.87 9.34
N LYS A 227 -3.54 17.91 10.25
CA LYS A 227 -2.82 16.66 10.13
C LYS A 227 -3.44 15.79 9.04
N LEU A 228 -2.61 15.35 8.08
CA LEU A 228 -3.00 14.40 7.04
C LEU A 228 -2.20 13.11 7.22
N ASP A 229 -2.91 11.99 7.41
CA ASP A 229 -2.32 10.70 7.76
C ASP A 229 -2.41 9.67 6.63
N TRP A 230 -3.23 9.91 5.63
CA TRP A 230 -3.43 9.03 4.49
C TRP A 230 -3.76 9.82 3.24
N ILE A 231 -3.47 9.25 2.08
CA ILE A 231 -3.84 9.77 0.76
C ILE A 231 -4.11 8.61 -0.19
N GLN A 232 -5.09 8.77 -1.07
CA GLN A 232 -5.42 7.83 -2.15
C GLN A 232 -5.69 8.60 -3.45
N TRP A 233 -5.37 7.97 -4.58
CA TRP A 233 -5.80 8.42 -5.90
C TRP A 233 -7.01 7.61 -6.34
N THR A 234 -8.09 8.28 -6.74
CA THR A 234 -9.37 7.66 -7.09
C THR A 234 -9.51 7.31 -8.57
N GLY A 235 -8.50 7.64 -9.38
CA GLY A 235 -8.60 7.64 -10.84
C GLY A 235 -9.00 9.01 -11.42
N LYS A 236 -9.53 9.93 -10.58
CA LYS A 236 -9.97 11.28 -10.99
C LYS A 236 -9.40 12.40 -10.12
N GLU A 237 -9.29 12.15 -8.83
CA GLU A 237 -8.81 13.12 -7.85
C GLU A 237 -8.06 12.42 -6.71
N PHE A 238 -7.20 13.14 -6.04
CA PHE A 238 -6.64 12.73 -4.75
C PHE A 238 -7.67 12.98 -3.66
N ILE A 239 -7.74 12.02 -2.73
CA ILE A 239 -8.48 12.14 -1.48
C ILE A 239 -7.48 11.95 -0.36
N THR A 240 -7.42 12.86 0.59
CA THR A 240 -6.54 12.78 1.77
C THR A 240 -7.30 13.14 3.03
N GLY A 241 -6.82 12.66 4.15
CA GLY A 241 -7.43 13.02 5.42
C GLY A 241 -6.59 12.64 6.64
N GLY A 242 -7.07 13.12 7.78
CA GLY A 242 -6.54 12.86 9.10
C GLY A 242 -7.44 13.55 10.14
N GLY A 243 -7.61 12.92 11.31
CA GLY A 243 -8.55 13.43 12.31
C GLY A 243 -9.98 13.55 11.77
N LYS A 244 -10.52 14.76 11.74
CA LYS A 244 -11.88 15.05 11.24
C LYS A 244 -11.89 15.64 9.82
N THR A 245 -10.73 15.87 9.24
CA THR A 245 -10.60 16.55 7.95
C THR A 245 -10.46 15.53 6.82
N VAL A 246 -11.19 15.78 5.75
CA VAL A 246 -11.00 15.11 4.45
C VAL A 246 -10.98 16.18 3.38
N LEU A 247 -9.96 16.13 2.53
CA LEU A 247 -9.74 17.06 1.44
C LEU A 247 -9.66 16.30 0.12
N THR A 248 -10.01 16.98 -0.97
CA THR A 248 -9.85 16.47 -2.34
C THR A 248 -9.09 17.46 -3.20
N SER A 249 -8.41 16.95 -4.23
CA SER A 249 -7.68 17.74 -5.23
C SER A 249 -7.54 16.98 -6.53
N THR A 250 -7.79 17.61 -7.65
CA THR A 250 -7.59 17.00 -8.98
C THR A 250 -6.14 17.07 -9.46
N ASP A 251 -5.34 17.95 -8.88
CA ASP A 251 -3.97 18.25 -9.31
C ASP A 251 -2.89 18.06 -8.22
N GLY A 252 -3.32 17.76 -6.98
CA GLY A 252 -2.45 17.63 -5.82
C GLY A 252 -1.94 18.95 -5.25
N LYS A 253 -2.33 20.09 -5.83
CA LYS A 253 -1.90 21.44 -5.44
C LYS A 253 -3.04 22.24 -4.80
N ASN A 254 -4.18 22.25 -5.47
CA ASN A 254 -5.36 22.98 -5.02
C ASN A 254 -6.29 22.04 -4.26
N TRP A 255 -6.47 22.28 -2.96
CA TRP A 255 -7.20 21.39 -2.07
C TRP A 255 -8.50 22.04 -1.58
N GLN A 256 -9.58 21.25 -1.59
CA GLN A 256 -10.91 21.68 -1.14
C GLN A 256 -11.47 20.70 -0.10
N PRO A 257 -12.29 21.17 0.86
CA PRO A 257 -12.99 20.30 1.79
C PRO A 257 -13.85 19.28 1.06
N SER A 258 -13.73 18.01 1.42
CA SER A 258 -14.57 16.94 0.90
C SER A 258 -15.84 16.76 1.72
N THR A 259 -16.90 16.28 1.07
CA THR A 259 -18.12 15.82 1.76
C THR A 259 -18.00 14.41 2.32
N LEU A 260 -16.97 13.68 1.95
CA LEU A 260 -16.70 12.33 2.47
C LEU A 260 -16.47 12.36 3.98
N ARG A 261 -17.00 11.36 4.67
CA ARG A 261 -16.81 11.17 6.12
C ARG A 261 -16.46 9.72 6.43
N PRO A 262 -15.27 9.24 6.00
CA PRO A 262 -14.87 7.88 6.26
C PRO A 262 -14.73 7.62 7.77
N PRO A 263 -15.22 6.47 8.27
CA PRO A 263 -15.14 6.13 9.69
C PRO A 263 -13.71 5.73 10.13
N GLY A 264 -12.79 5.65 9.20
CA GLY A 264 -11.38 5.30 9.43
C GLY A 264 -10.50 5.71 8.26
N ARG A 265 -9.25 5.24 8.27
CA ARG A 265 -8.31 5.48 7.18
C ARG A 265 -8.79 4.77 5.91
N VAL A 266 -8.86 5.50 4.79
CA VAL A 266 -9.14 4.89 3.49
C VAL A 266 -7.93 4.06 3.06
N LEU A 267 -8.13 2.77 2.91
CA LEU A 267 -7.11 1.83 2.46
C LEU A 267 -7.17 1.57 0.96
N TRP A 268 -8.37 1.64 0.40
CA TRP A 268 -8.60 1.41 -1.02
C TRP A 268 -9.83 2.18 -1.53
N THR A 269 -9.75 2.69 -2.77
CA THR A 269 -10.87 3.30 -3.48
C THR A 269 -10.64 3.25 -5.00
N ASP A 270 -11.74 3.24 -5.76
CA ASP A 270 -11.78 3.49 -7.20
C ASP A 270 -12.53 4.79 -7.54
N GLY A 271 -12.79 5.64 -6.53
CA GLY A 271 -13.50 6.91 -6.67
C GLY A 271 -15.01 6.81 -6.47
N THR A 272 -15.57 5.60 -6.50
CA THR A 272 -16.99 5.34 -6.20
C THR A 272 -17.14 4.46 -4.97
N ARG A 273 -16.33 3.42 -4.88
CA ARG A 273 -16.32 2.46 -3.77
C ARG A 273 -15.13 2.73 -2.87
N PHE A 274 -15.32 2.59 -1.58
CA PHE A 274 -14.32 2.87 -0.58
C PHE A 274 -14.25 1.74 0.44
N ILE A 275 -13.03 1.35 0.80
CA ILE A 275 -12.76 0.43 1.90
C ILE A 275 -11.88 1.17 2.91
N THR A 276 -12.33 1.20 4.16
CA THR A 276 -11.61 1.83 5.26
C THR A 276 -11.30 0.81 6.36
N SER A 277 -10.31 1.09 7.16
CA SER A 277 -10.12 0.38 8.42
C SER A 277 -10.09 1.33 9.59
N SER A 278 -10.60 0.87 10.73
CA SER A 278 -10.50 1.51 12.03
C SER A 278 -10.05 0.50 13.08
N TRP A 279 -9.46 1.01 14.15
CA TRP A 279 -9.06 0.18 15.29
C TRP A 279 -10.24 -0.21 16.18
N PRO A 280 -10.29 -1.45 16.70
CA PRO A 280 -9.50 -2.63 16.32
C PRO A 280 -10.07 -3.26 15.04
N GLY A 281 -9.25 -3.59 14.08
CA GLY A 281 -9.48 -4.39 12.88
C GLY A 281 -10.86 -4.42 12.24
N LYS A 282 -11.59 -3.30 12.31
CA LYS A 282 -12.93 -3.15 11.77
C LYS A 282 -12.85 -2.56 10.39
N MET A 283 -13.42 -3.25 9.42
CA MET A 283 -13.51 -2.77 8.05
C MET A 283 -14.83 -2.06 7.83
N SER A 284 -14.84 -1.05 6.97
CA SER A 284 -16.09 -0.43 6.51
C SER A 284 -16.03 -0.22 5.00
N PHE A 285 -17.17 -0.42 4.38
CA PHE A 285 -17.37 -0.25 2.95
C PHE A 285 -18.41 0.82 2.67
N SER A 286 -18.18 1.58 1.60
CA SER A 286 -19.15 2.50 1.03
C SER A 286 -19.15 2.39 -0.50
N ALA A 287 -20.33 2.45 -1.11
CA ALA A 287 -20.53 2.49 -2.56
C ALA A 287 -20.66 3.93 -3.11
N ASP A 288 -20.67 4.94 -2.22
CA ASP A 288 -20.90 6.34 -2.60
C ASP A 288 -20.03 7.34 -1.80
N GLY A 289 -19.21 6.82 -0.87
CA GLY A 289 -18.39 7.62 0.04
C GLY A 289 -19.17 8.38 1.13
N LYS A 290 -20.49 8.20 1.19
CA LYS A 290 -21.40 8.91 2.13
C LYS A 290 -22.04 7.94 3.11
N THR A 291 -22.56 6.83 2.61
CA THR A 291 -23.21 5.80 3.41
C THR A 291 -22.23 4.66 3.67
N TRP A 292 -21.99 4.37 4.96
CA TRP A 292 -20.99 3.40 5.37
C TRP A 292 -21.64 2.18 6.05
N LYS A 293 -21.19 1.00 5.66
CA LYS A 293 -21.53 -0.26 6.31
C LYS A 293 -20.27 -0.86 6.91
N ALA A 294 -20.35 -1.24 8.17
CA ALA A 294 -19.22 -1.83 8.87
C ALA A 294 -19.34 -3.36 8.92
N SER A 295 -18.21 -4.05 8.75
CA SER A 295 -18.07 -5.47 9.08
C SER A 295 -17.98 -5.66 10.61
N PRO A 296 -18.19 -6.87 11.12
CA PRO A 296 -17.69 -7.25 12.44
C PRO A 296 -16.18 -6.97 12.53
N ALA A 297 -15.66 -6.81 13.75
CA ALA A 297 -14.22 -6.71 13.94
C ALA A 297 -13.55 -8.03 13.54
N MET A 298 -12.58 -7.96 12.62
CA MET A 298 -11.90 -9.12 12.06
C MET A 298 -10.65 -9.52 12.87
N THR A 299 -10.17 -8.63 13.70
CA THR A 299 -8.98 -8.84 14.54
C THR A 299 -9.03 -7.87 15.72
N PRO A 300 -8.46 -8.22 16.87
CA PRO A 300 -8.27 -7.28 17.99
C PRO A 300 -7.22 -6.20 17.67
N ASN A 301 -6.52 -6.31 16.54
CA ASN A 301 -5.48 -5.40 16.09
C ASN A 301 -5.85 -4.68 14.78
N GLY A 302 -4.86 -4.16 14.04
CA GLY A 302 -5.07 -3.36 12.84
C GLY A 302 -5.08 -4.16 11.53
N ILE A 303 -5.76 -3.61 10.54
CA ILE A 303 -5.61 -3.97 9.12
C ILE A 303 -4.77 -2.86 8.48
N ASN A 304 -3.70 -3.24 7.81
CA ASN A 304 -2.67 -2.31 7.32
C ASN A 304 -2.84 -1.94 5.85
N ALA A 305 -3.25 -2.87 5.01
CA ALA A 305 -3.39 -2.65 3.58
C ALA A 305 -4.57 -3.43 2.99
N VAL A 306 -5.12 -2.87 1.93
CA VAL A 306 -6.10 -3.52 1.05
C VAL A 306 -5.63 -3.33 -0.38
N VAL A 307 -5.68 -4.39 -1.17
CA VAL A 307 -5.40 -4.37 -2.60
C VAL A 307 -6.48 -5.14 -3.35
N ARG A 308 -6.73 -4.77 -4.60
CA ARG A 308 -7.74 -5.40 -5.45
C ARG A 308 -7.08 -6.18 -6.59
N MET A 309 -7.61 -7.36 -6.85
CA MET A 309 -7.49 -8.08 -8.11
C MET A 309 -8.73 -7.72 -8.95
N PRO A 310 -8.54 -7.15 -10.15
CA PRO A 310 -9.63 -6.77 -11.03
C PRO A 310 -10.43 -7.98 -11.53
#